data_391cd420e5f5580ba3b2923a93909e0f
#
_entry.id   391cd420e5f5580ba3b2923a93909e0f
#
_cell.length_a   1.000
_cell.length_b   1.000
_cell.length_c   1.000
_cell.angle_alpha   90.00
_cell.angle_beta   90.00
_cell.angle_gamma   90.00
#
_symmetry.space_group_name_H-M   'P 1'
#
loop_
_entity.id
_entity.type
_entity.pdbx_description
1 polymer ?
#
loop_
_entity_poly.entity_id
_entity_poly.type
_entity_poly.pdbx_seq_one_letter_code
_entity_poly.pdbx_strand_id
1 'polypeptide(L)'
;MASNETHKIDYYKNGNIQRERYYFNDKLHNENGPAEIWYYNNGIINREFWYNNGKLHREDGPAMIHYYKNSNVQYKKYYFNGKLHNENNPAEIWYYNNGAINQEFWYTNGKIARDNEPAIIDYYENGVIRCKKYYANNKPYRENGPAEILYYNNGKINQEFWCNNGKFHNENEPVIIKYNRNGSIRDKEYYLNGEFVMTDKEVEKYINSTKPIKVRTINKLKILYNVCKARNLEDKTEEIGSILLLKALF
;
A
#
# COMPACT_ATOMS: atom_id res chain seq x y z
N MET A 1 42.05 -10.74 -22.86
CA MET A 1 41.54 -11.90 -22.09
C MET A 1 40.31 -12.39 -22.82
N ALA A 2 40.23 -13.71 -23.13
CA ALA A 2 39.06 -14.25 -23.81
C ALA A 2 37.82 -14.11 -22.86
N SER A 3 36.72 -13.61 -23.41
CA SER A 3 35.43 -13.54 -22.69
C SER A 3 34.98 -14.98 -22.39
N ASN A 4 34.71 -15.27 -21.09
CA ASN A 4 34.30 -16.61 -20.67
C ASN A 4 32.79 -16.67 -20.57
N GLU A 5 32.14 -16.91 -21.72
CA GLU A 5 30.69 -17.15 -21.77
C GLU A 5 30.40 -18.61 -21.46
N THR A 6 29.46 -18.87 -20.56
CA THR A 6 29.01 -20.23 -20.27
C THR A 6 27.48 -20.31 -20.19
N HIS A 7 26.93 -21.42 -20.71
CA HIS A 7 25.50 -21.75 -20.66
C HIS A 7 25.34 -23.04 -19.87
N LYS A 8 24.43 -23.03 -18.84
CA LYS A 8 24.14 -24.19 -18.01
C LYS A 8 22.66 -24.52 -18.06
N ILE A 9 22.34 -25.80 -18.20
CA ILE A 9 20.94 -26.30 -18.23
C ILE A 9 20.77 -27.35 -17.16
N ASP A 10 19.75 -27.20 -16.33
CA ASP A 10 19.27 -28.19 -15.38
C ASP A 10 17.98 -28.82 -15.92
N TYR A 11 17.75 -30.11 -15.62
CA TYR A 11 16.61 -30.87 -16.13
C TYR A 11 15.78 -31.46 -15.00
N TYR A 12 14.48 -31.56 -15.22
CA TYR A 12 13.59 -32.36 -14.41
C TYR A 12 13.85 -33.87 -14.61
N LYS A 13 13.34 -34.71 -13.69
CA LYS A 13 13.45 -36.18 -13.81
C LYS A 13 12.81 -36.75 -15.09
N ASN A 14 11.84 -36.05 -15.68
CA ASN A 14 11.18 -36.43 -16.93
C ASN A 14 11.92 -36.01 -18.19
N GLY A 15 13.11 -35.40 -18.07
CA GLY A 15 13.92 -34.93 -19.18
C GLY A 15 13.62 -33.53 -19.70
N ASN A 16 12.53 -32.90 -19.25
CA ASN A 16 12.25 -31.51 -19.63
C ASN A 16 13.21 -30.54 -18.94
N ILE A 17 13.51 -29.43 -19.61
CA ILE A 17 14.34 -28.36 -19.04
C ILE A 17 13.64 -27.79 -17.80
N GLN A 18 14.38 -27.67 -16.72
CA GLN A 18 13.95 -27.04 -15.47
C GLN A 18 14.43 -25.59 -15.39
N ARG A 19 15.69 -25.34 -15.81
CA ARG A 19 16.34 -24.04 -15.68
C ARG A 19 17.44 -23.87 -16.69
N GLU A 20 17.53 -22.68 -17.29
CA GLU A 20 18.66 -22.24 -18.12
C GLU A 20 19.33 -21.04 -17.49
N ARG A 21 20.66 -20.96 -17.60
CA ARG A 21 21.46 -19.86 -17.05
C ARG A 21 22.61 -19.50 -17.99
N TYR A 22 22.73 -18.20 -18.23
CA TYR A 22 23.79 -17.62 -19.07
C TYR A 22 24.72 -16.80 -18.18
N TYR A 23 26.03 -17.00 -18.37
CA TYR A 23 27.06 -16.36 -17.58
C TYR A 23 28.08 -15.66 -18.46
N PHE A 24 28.60 -14.56 -17.98
CA PHE A 24 29.77 -13.87 -18.49
C PHE A 24 30.73 -13.59 -17.33
N ASN A 25 31.97 -14.09 -17.43
CA ASN A 25 32.98 -14.00 -16.35
C ASN A 25 32.39 -14.44 -14.98
N ASP A 26 31.79 -15.64 -14.92
CA ASP A 26 31.17 -16.28 -13.75
C ASP A 26 29.98 -15.51 -13.11
N LYS A 27 29.49 -14.47 -13.77
CA LYS A 27 28.30 -13.72 -13.32
C LYS A 27 27.14 -13.95 -14.27
N LEU A 28 25.92 -14.07 -13.73
CA LEU A 28 24.70 -14.10 -14.54
C LEU A 28 24.66 -12.85 -15.42
N HIS A 29 24.61 -13.08 -16.74
CA HIS A 29 24.60 -12.04 -17.75
C HIS A 29 24.17 -12.61 -19.10
N ASN A 30 23.33 -11.89 -19.82
CA ASN A 30 23.00 -12.17 -21.22
C ASN A 30 22.62 -10.84 -21.91
N GLU A 31 23.33 -10.48 -22.97
CA GLU A 31 23.07 -9.23 -23.72
C GLU A 31 21.80 -9.31 -24.57
N ASN A 32 21.43 -10.51 -25.04
CA ASN A 32 20.39 -10.70 -26.03
C ASN A 32 19.06 -11.25 -25.46
N GLY A 33 18.97 -11.43 -24.11
CA GLY A 33 17.80 -12.03 -23.49
C GLY A 33 17.90 -12.16 -21.98
N PRO A 34 17.01 -12.95 -21.37
CA PRO A 34 17.11 -13.25 -19.94
C PRO A 34 18.36 -14.09 -19.65
N ALA A 35 19.08 -13.75 -18.58
CA ALA A 35 20.26 -14.52 -18.15
C ALA A 35 19.88 -15.76 -17.34
N GLU A 36 18.64 -15.84 -16.85
CA GLU A 36 18.12 -17.00 -16.16
C GLU A 36 16.65 -17.23 -16.53
N ILE A 37 16.32 -18.48 -16.91
CA ILE A 37 14.96 -18.89 -17.27
C ILE A 37 14.62 -20.15 -16.46
N TRP A 38 13.46 -20.14 -15.81
CA TRP A 38 12.88 -21.30 -15.16
C TRP A 38 11.65 -21.78 -15.92
N TYR A 39 11.46 -23.07 -15.96
CA TYR A 39 10.33 -23.70 -16.63
C TYR A 39 9.48 -24.49 -15.64
N TYR A 40 8.20 -24.61 -15.93
CA TYR A 40 7.36 -25.62 -15.31
C TYR A 40 7.71 -27.01 -15.86
N ASN A 41 7.32 -28.07 -15.14
CA ASN A 41 7.58 -29.45 -15.53
C ASN A 41 6.98 -29.85 -16.91
N ASN A 42 6.02 -29.08 -17.43
CA ASN A 42 5.41 -29.24 -18.75
C ASN A 42 6.14 -28.46 -19.86
N GLY A 43 7.29 -27.83 -19.58
CA GLY A 43 8.09 -27.06 -20.52
C GLY A 43 7.65 -25.61 -20.74
N ILE A 44 6.56 -25.15 -20.12
CA ILE A 44 6.13 -23.75 -20.18
C ILE A 44 7.04 -22.89 -19.31
N ILE A 45 7.40 -21.70 -19.78
CA ILE A 45 8.18 -20.74 -19.01
C ILE A 45 7.43 -20.37 -17.72
N ASN A 46 8.13 -20.45 -16.59
CA ASN A 46 7.65 -20.05 -15.28
C ASN A 46 8.17 -18.67 -14.88
N ARG A 47 9.49 -18.43 -15.05
CA ARG A 47 10.13 -17.16 -14.68
C ARG A 47 11.25 -16.82 -15.64
N GLU A 48 11.44 -15.52 -15.85
CA GLU A 48 12.56 -14.96 -16.58
C GLU A 48 13.22 -13.86 -15.75
N PHE A 49 14.56 -13.82 -15.80
CA PHE A 49 15.35 -12.84 -15.08
C PHE A 49 16.42 -12.26 -16.00
N TRP A 50 16.45 -10.95 -16.11
CA TRP A 50 17.50 -10.21 -16.82
C TRP A 50 18.55 -9.72 -15.82
N TYR A 51 19.78 -10.12 -16.07
CA TYR A 51 20.92 -9.71 -15.26
C TYR A 51 21.97 -9.01 -16.10
N ASN A 52 22.52 -7.95 -15.55
CA ASN A 52 23.76 -7.33 -16.04
C ASN A 52 24.83 -7.46 -14.96
N ASN A 53 25.93 -8.21 -15.27
CA ASN A 53 27.04 -8.47 -14.36
C ASN A 53 26.60 -8.96 -12.95
N GLY A 54 25.65 -9.90 -12.90
CA GLY A 54 25.14 -10.50 -11.66
C GLY A 54 24.12 -9.67 -10.88
N LYS A 55 23.69 -8.52 -11.40
CA LYS A 55 22.64 -7.69 -10.81
C LYS A 55 21.40 -7.71 -11.69
N LEU A 56 20.21 -7.85 -11.10
CA LEU A 56 18.94 -7.65 -11.81
C LEU A 56 18.94 -6.27 -12.45
N HIS A 57 18.83 -6.24 -13.78
CA HIS A 57 18.87 -5.01 -14.56
C HIS A 57 18.31 -5.22 -15.95
N ARG A 58 17.45 -4.32 -16.40
CA ARG A 58 16.98 -4.20 -17.78
C ARG A 58 16.54 -2.78 -18.06
N GLU A 59 17.04 -2.18 -19.17
CA GLU A 59 16.70 -0.80 -19.55
C GLU A 59 15.33 -0.71 -20.22
N ASP A 60 15.02 -1.65 -21.12
CA ASP A 60 13.84 -1.57 -22.00
C ASP A 60 12.62 -2.33 -21.47
N GLY A 61 12.63 -2.76 -20.19
CA GLY A 61 11.52 -3.57 -19.69
C GLY A 61 11.71 -4.11 -18.27
N PRO A 62 10.83 -5.03 -17.85
CA PRO A 62 10.96 -5.66 -16.54
C PRO A 62 12.17 -6.59 -16.51
N ALA A 63 13.00 -6.48 -15.46
CA ALA A 63 14.13 -7.39 -15.23
C ALA A 63 13.72 -8.73 -14.62
N MET A 64 12.48 -8.86 -14.14
CA MET A 64 11.90 -10.11 -13.67
C MET A 64 10.47 -10.23 -14.18
N ILE A 65 10.14 -11.38 -14.76
CA ILE A 65 8.77 -11.74 -15.16
C ILE A 65 8.45 -13.12 -14.57
N HIS A 66 7.29 -13.26 -13.98
CA HIS A 66 6.73 -14.53 -13.53
C HIS A 66 5.42 -14.82 -14.28
N TYR A 67 5.22 -16.06 -14.66
CA TYR A 67 4.07 -16.50 -15.42
C TYR A 67 3.23 -17.51 -14.64
N TYR A 68 1.93 -17.50 -14.87
CA TYR A 68 1.03 -18.58 -14.49
C TYR A 68 1.24 -19.81 -15.40
N LYS A 69 0.71 -20.96 -15.00
CA LYS A 69 0.78 -22.20 -15.83
C LYS A 69 0.05 -22.10 -17.18
N ASN A 70 -0.83 -21.13 -17.36
CA ASN A 70 -1.51 -20.81 -18.63
C ASN A 70 -0.73 -19.80 -19.49
N SER A 71 0.52 -19.51 -19.16
CA SER A 71 1.41 -18.55 -19.82
C SER A 71 1.02 -17.07 -19.67
N ASN A 72 -0.07 -16.74 -18.96
CA ASN A 72 -0.35 -15.36 -18.62
C ASN A 72 0.67 -14.84 -17.61
N VAL A 73 1.02 -13.57 -17.72
CA VAL A 73 1.91 -12.91 -16.75
C VAL A 73 1.23 -12.87 -15.39
N GLN A 74 1.94 -13.29 -14.34
CA GLN A 74 1.53 -13.18 -12.95
C GLN A 74 2.04 -11.89 -12.31
N TYR A 75 3.33 -11.56 -12.52
CA TYR A 75 3.88 -10.26 -12.15
C TYR A 75 5.08 -9.87 -13.00
N LYS A 76 5.33 -8.56 -13.03
CA LYS A 76 6.53 -7.91 -13.61
C LYS A 76 7.19 -7.05 -12.55
N LYS A 77 8.53 -7.07 -12.51
CA LYS A 77 9.33 -6.19 -11.65
C LYS A 77 10.44 -5.54 -12.47
N TYR A 78 10.53 -4.23 -12.32
CA TYR A 78 11.52 -3.39 -12.98
C TYR A 78 12.68 -3.14 -12.02
N TYR A 79 13.87 -3.44 -12.44
CA TYR A 79 15.08 -3.25 -11.65
C TYR A 79 16.12 -2.45 -12.44
N PHE A 80 16.71 -1.49 -11.76
CA PHE A 80 17.88 -0.78 -12.23
C PHE A 80 19.04 -1.01 -11.25
N ASN A 81 20.13 -1.61 -11.71
CA ASN A 81 21.31 -1.96 -10.90
C ASN A 81 20.98 -2.69 -9.58
N GLY A 82 20.07 -3.67 -9.63
CA GLY A 82 19.67 -4.49 -8.48
C GLY A 82 18.66 -3.85 -7.53
N LYS A 83 18.17 -2.65 -7.83
CA LYS A 83 17.13 -1.98 -7.03
C LYS A 83 15.82 -1.89 -7.81
N LEU A 84 14.69 -2.13 -7.14
CA LEU A 84 13.37 -1.87 -7.72
C LEU A 84 13.27 -0.39 -8.07
N HIS A 85 13.06 -0.12 -9.36
CA HIS A 85 12.97 1.23 -9.90
C HIS A 85 12.29 1.23 -11.26
N ASN A 86 11.41 2.20 -11.48
CA ASN A 86 10.89 2.57 -12.79
C ASN A 86 10.54 4.07 -12.73
N GLU A 87 11.08 4.89 -13.62
CA GLU A 87 11.07 6.33 -13.45
C GLU A 87 9.66 6.94 -13.48
N ASN A 88 8.83 6.53 -14.44
CA ASN A 88 7.52 7.13 -14.68
C ASN A 88 6.34 6.15 -14.53
N ASN A 89 6.61 4.92 -14.14
CA ASN A 89 5.63 3.84 -14.06
C ASN A 89 5.83 3.02 -12.78
N PRO A 90 4.87 2.14 -12.41
CA PRO A 90 5.08 1.24 -11.28
C PRO A 90 6.29 0.34 -11.52
N ALA A 91 7.12 0.18 -10.50
CA ALA A 91 8.28 -0.72 -10.56
C ALA A 91 7.92 -2.19 -10.32
N GLU A 92 6.71 -2.46 -9.81
CA GLU A 92 6.18 -3.81 -9.65
C GLU A 92 4.70 -3.82 -10.02
N ILE A 93 4.27 -4.78 -10.87
CA ILE A 93 2.90 -4.93 -11.33
C ILE A 93 2.49 -6.40 -11.18
N TRP A 94 1.40 -6.66 -10.48
CA TRP A 94 0.79 -7.96 -10.34
C TRP A 94 -0.47 -8.05 -11.19
N TYR A 95 -0.74 -9.23 -11.71
CA TYR A 95 -1.88 -9.49 -12.58
C TYR A 95 -2.73 -10.63 -12.01
N TYR A 96 -4.02 -10.57 -12.25
CA TYR A 96 -4.91 -11.72 -12.10
C TYR A 96 -4.63 -12.76 -13.19
N ASN A 97 -5.11 -13.98 -12.99
CA ASN A 97 -4.93 -15.06 -13.97
C ASN A 97 -5.62 -14.80 -15.33
N ASN A 98 -6.61 -13.89 -15.38
CA ASN A 98 -7.26 -13.41 -16.60
C ASN A 98 -6.47 -12.31 -17.33
N GLY A 99 -5.31 -11.88 -16.81
CA GLY A 99 -4.46 -10.84 -17.37
C GLY A 99 -4.81 -9.40 -16.94
N ALA A 100 -5.91 -9.19 -16.19
CA ALA A 100 -6.22 -7.87 -15.63
C ALA A 100 -5.21 -7.49 -14.54
N ILE A 101 -4.92 -6.19 -14.39
CA ILE A 101 -4.04 -5.70 -13.32
C ILE A 101 -4.72 -5.96 -11.97
N ASN A 102 -3.96 -6.53 -11.01
CA ASN A 102 -4.36 -6.76 -9.64
C ASN A 102 -3.78 -5.69 -8.71
N GLN A 103 -2.45 -5.42 -8.82
CA GLN A 103 -1.76 -4.45 -7.96
C GLN A 103 -0.65 -3.75 -8.71
N GLU A 104 -0.39 -2.51 -8.34
CA GLU A 104 0.72 -1.69 -8.81
C GLU A 104 1.46 -1.09 -7.62
N PHE A 105 2.80 -1.06 -7.69
CA PHE A 105 3.66 -0.52 -6.66
C PHE A 105 4.69 0.42 -7.26
N TRP A 106 4.78 1.62 -6.70
CA TRP A 106 5.78 2.62 -7.04
C TRP A 106 6.90 2.64 -6.01
N TYR A 107 8.12 2.72 -6.49
CA TYR A 107 9.32 2.73 -5.67
C TYR A 107 10.21 3.93 -6.03
N THR A 108 10.68 4.62 -4.99
CA THR A 108 11.73 5.64 -5.10
C THR A 108 12.94 5.16 -4.32
N ASN A 109 14.08 4.97 -5.00
CA ASN A 109 15.33 4.48 -4.39
C ASN A 109 15.18 3.18 -3.59
N GLY A 110 14.37 2.23 -4.09
CA GLY A 110 14.12 0.94 -3.45
C GLY A 110 13.17 0.97 -2.25
N LYS A 111 12.52 2.11 -1.99
CA LYS A 111 11.47 2.25 -0.96
C LYS A 111 10.13 2.51 -1.61
N ILE A 112 9.05 1.95 -1.04
CA ILE A 112 7.69 2.27 -1.46
C ILE A 112 7.44 3.76 -1.17
N ALA A 113 7.33 4.55 -2.22
CA ALA A 113 7.06 5.97 -2.17
C ALA A 113 6.63 6.49 -3.54
N ARG A 114 5.76 7.51 -3.56
CA ARG A 114 5.38 8.29 -4.74
C ARG A 114 4.93 9.67 -4.28
N ASP A 115 5.43 10.72 -4.92
CA ASP A 115 5.12 12.08 -4.52
C ASP A 115 3.66 12.43 -4.89
N ASN A 116 2.88 12.86 -3.88
CA ASN A 116 1.49 13.32 -4.00
C ASN A 116 0.48 12.34 -4.61
N GLU A 117 0.91 11.16 -5.02
CA GLU A 117 0.11 10.13 -5.64
C GLU A 117 0.16 8.82 -4.83
N PRO A 118 -0.80 7.90 -5.00
CA PRO A 118 -0.74 6.62 -4.30
C PRO A 118 0.46 5.78 -4.77
N ALA A 119 1.26 5.30 -3.82
CA ALA A 119 2.41 4.44 -4.09
C ALA A 119 2.01 2.96 -4.27
N ILE A 120 0.81 2.57 -3.80
CA ILE A 120 0.22 1.26 -4.05
C ILE A 120 -1.22 1.46 -4.52
N ILE A 121 -1.59 0.78 -5.61
CA ILE A 121 -2.97 0.73 -6.09
C ILE A 121 -3.35 -0.74 -6.24
N ASP A 122 -4.45 -1.14 -5.59
CA ASP A 122 -5.06 -2.45 -5.74
C ASP A 122 -6.31 -2.32 -6.61
N TYR A 123 -6.59 -3.33 -7.42
CA TYR A 123 -7.75 -3.37 -8.31
C TYR A 123 -8.62 -4.59 -8.03
N TYR A 124 -9.89 -4.49 -8.33
CA TYR A 124 -10.79 -5.64 -8.51
C TYR A 124 -10.53 -6.27 -9.90
N GLU A 125 -10.94 -7.52 -10.10
CA GLU A 125 -10.79 -8.20 -11.40
C GLU A 125 -11.49 -7.49 -12.58
N ASN A 126 -12.50 -6.65 -12.30
CA ASN A 126 -13.20 -5.83 -13.29
C ASN A 126 -12.47 -4.50 -13.61
N GLY A 127 -11.25 -4.30 -13.08
CA GLY A 127 -10.43 -3.12 -13.31
C GLY A 127 -10.80 -1.89 -12.45
N VAL A 128 -11.86 -1.96 -11.64
CA VAL A 128 -12.20 -0.88 -10.69
C VAL A 128 -11.17 -0.86 -9.56
N ILE A 129 -10.72 0.33 -9.16
CA ILE A 129 -9.80 0.49 -8.02
C ILE A 129 -10.47 -0.03 -6.75
N ARG A 130 -9.77 -0.90 -6.03
CA ARG A 130 -10.16 -1.45 -4.74
C ARG A 130 -9.56 -0.68 -3.58
N CYS A 131 -8.29 -0.27 -3.72
CA CYS A 131 -7.57 0.45 -2.67
C CYS A 131 -6.51 1.39 -3.27
N LYS A 132 -6.33 2.54 -2.65
CA LYS A 132 -5.19 3.45 -2.86
C LYS A 132 -4.46 3.63 -1.54
N LYS A 133 -3.12 3.47 -1.55
CA LYS A 133 -2.29 3.69 -0.37
C LYS A 133 -1.17 4.67 -0.69
N TYR A 134 -1.06 5.69 0.13
CA TYR A 134 -0.04 6.72 0.03
C TYR A 134 1.09 6.42 1.02
N TYR A 135 2.31 6.45 0.52
CA TYR A 135 3.51 6.12 1.29
C TYR A 135 4.61 7.14 1.06
N ALA A 136 5.30 7.47 2.14
CA ALA A 136 6.59 8.14 2.11
C ALA A 136 7.61 7.29 2.87
N ASN A 137 8.72 6.93 2.23
CA ASN A 137 9.81 6.15 2.84
C ASN A 137 9.34 4.85 3.54
N ASN A 138 8.52 4.02 2.89
CA ASN A 138 7.94 2.77 3.40
C ASN A 138 6.95 2.95 4.58
N LYS A 139 6.49 4.17 4.85
CA LYS A 139 5.48 4.42 5.90
C LYS A 139 4.20 4.99 5.29
N PRO A 140 3.00 4.52 5.71
CA PRO A 140 1.75 5.16 5.35
C PRO A 140 1.77 6.63 5.74
N TYR A 141 1.62 7.50 4.76
CA TYR A 141 1.65 8.95 4.94
C TYR A 141 1.01 9.69 3.76
N ARG A 142 0.22 10.71 4.05
CA ARG A 142 -0.25 11.71 3.09
C ARG A 142 -0.45 13.03 3.81
N GLU A 143 0.08 14.12 3.27
CA GLU A 143 0.05 15.44 3.92
C GLU A 143 -1.37 15.98 4.06
N ASN A 144 -2.16 15.97 2.99
CA ASN A 144 -3.47 16.60 2.94
C ASN A 144 -4.57 15.59 2.56
N GLY A 145 -4.70 14.50 3.30
CA GLY A 145 -5.74 13.52 3.03
C GLY A 145 -5.51 12.16 3.70
N PRO A 146 -6.42 11.23 3.46
CA PRO A 146 -6.28 9.88 3.99
C PRO A 146 -5.08 9.16 3.35
N ALA A 147 -4.28 8.49 4.19
CA ALA A 147 -3.14 7.69 3.72
C ALA A 147 -3.58 6.38 3.05
N GLU A 148 -4.79 5.89 3.33
CA GLU A 148 -5.39 4.74 2.66
C GLU A 148 -6.86 5.00 2.36
N ILE A 149 -7.31 4.64 1.15
CA ILE A 149 -8.69 4.75 0.70
C ILE A 149 -9.12 3.41 0.12
N LEU A 150 -10.15 2.81 0.71
CA LEU A 150 -10.80 1.61 0.19
C LEU A 150 -12.03 1.99 -0.62
N TYR A 151 -12.27 1.27 -1.68
CA TYR A 151 -13.42 1.47 -2.56
C TYR A 151 -14.29 0.22 -2.64
N TYR A 152 -15.57 0.41 -2.85
CA TYR A 152 -16.47 -0.65 -3.28
C TYR A 152 -16.22 -0.99 -4.77
N ASN A 153 -16.69 -2.15 -5.22
CA ASN A 153 -16.60 -2.56 -6.63
C ASN A 153 -17.41 -1.70 -7.61
N ASN A 154 -18.25 -0.77 -7.12
CA ASN A 154 -18.93 0.25 -7.90
C ASN A 154 -18.15 1.57 -8.00
N GLY A 155 -16.91 1.62 -7.51
CA GLY A 155 -16.03 2.79 -7.53
C GLY A 155 -16.29 3.84 -6.43
N LYS A 156 -17.33 3.70 -5.60
CA LYS A 156 -17.57 4.61 -4.48
C LYS A 156 -16.66 4.27 -3.31
N ILE A 157 -16.29 5.29 -2.53
CA ILE A 157 -15.48 5.12 -1.33
C ILE A 157 -16.22 4.23 -0.33
N ASN A 158 -15.50 3.26 0.26
CA ASN A 158 -15.94 2.38 1.33
C ASN A 158 -15.39 2.86 2.68
N GLN A 159 -14.07 3.12 2.75
CA GLN A 159 -13.41 3.58 3.98
C GLN A 159 -12.24 4.49 3.65
N GLU A 160 -11.97 5.42 4.54
CA GLU A 160 -10.79 6.29 4.53
C GLU A 160 -10.05 6.17 5.86
N PHE A 161 -8.70 6.18 5.80
CA PHE A 161 -7.83 6.04 6.96
C PHE A 161 -6.78 7.14 6.96
N TRP A 162 -6.75 7.94 8.04
CA TRP A 162 -5.74 8.97 8.24
C TRP A 162 -4.58 8.45 9.08
N CYS A 163 -3.38 8.64 8.58
CA CYS A 163 -2.15 8.22 9.25
C CYS A 163 -1.11 9.34 9.20
N ASN A 164 -0.41 9.50 10.31
CA ASN A 164 0.80 10.31 10.37
C ASN A 164 1.97 9.44 10.84
N ASN A 165 3.07 9.41 10.07
CA ASN A 165 4.26 8.59 10.36
C ASN A 165 3.96 7.11 10.65
N GLY A 166 2.98 6.51 9.97
CA GLY A 166 2.60 5.12 10.10
C GLY A 166 1.70 4.80 11.29
N LYS A 167 1.21 5.81 12.03
CA LYS A 167 0.23 5.64 13.11
C LYS A 167 -1.09 6.29 12.73
N PHE A 168 -2.19 5.69 13.14
CA PHE A 168 -3.51 6.30 13.06
C PHE A 168 -3.53 7.60 13.86
N HIS A 169 -3.70 8.71 13.17
CA HIS A 169 -3.68 10.02 13.78
C HIS A 169 -4.38 11.06 12.90
N ASN A 170 -5.26 11.84 13.52
CA ASN A 170 -5.81 13.09 13.01
C ASN A 170 -6.17 13.95 14.22
N GLU A 171 -5.68 15.18 14.28
CA GLU A 171 -5.80 15.99 15.50
C GLU A 171 -7.23 16.40 15.82
N ASN A 172 -8.03 16.75 14.82
CA ASN A 172 -9.34 17.38 14.99
C ASN A 172 -10.48 16.63 14.29
N GLU A 173 -10.16 15.60 13.53
CA GLU A 173 -11.10 14.91 12.68
C GLU A 173 -11.06 13.39 12.93
N PRO A 174 -12.05 12.62 12.48
CA PRO A 174 -12.01 11.18 12.60
C PRO A 174 -10.83 10.60 11.82
N VAL A 175 -10.23 9.58 12.38
CA VAL A 175 -9.12 8.84 11.75
C VAL A 175 -9.62 7.81 10.75
N ILE A 176 -10.80 7.21 11.02
CA ILE A 176 -11.45 6.28 10.10
C ILE A 176 -12.84 6.80 9.80
N ILE A 177 -13.17 6.92 8.50
CA ILE A 177 -14.52 7.21 8.04
C ILE A 177 -14.99 6.02 7.20
N LYS A 178 -16.17 5.50 7.54
CA LYS A 178 -16.82 4.39 6.85
C LYS A 178 -18.04 4.89 6.10
N TYR A 179 -18.23 4.42 4.89
CA TYR A 179 -19.31 4.83 4.00
C TYR A 179 -20.23 3.66 3.64
N ASN A 180 -21.46 3.98 3.32
CA ASN A 180 -22.40 3.06 2.70
C ASN A 180 -22.16 3.00 1.18
N ARG A 181 -22.70 1.98 0.51
CA ARG A 181 -22.58 1.83 -0.95
C ARG A 181 -23.20 2.98 -1.77
N ASN A 182 -24.10 3.77 -1.18
CA ASN A 182 -24.66 4.98 -1.78
C ASN A 182 -23.77 6.22 -1.64
N GLY A 183 -22.70 6.15 -0.82
CA GLY A 183 -21.75 7.23 -0.54
C GLY A 183 -22.07 8.05 0.73
N SER A 184 -23.17 7.75 1.43
CA SER A 184 -23.45 8.38 2.74
C SER A 184 -22.51 7.85 3.82
N ILE A 185 -22.13 8.69 4.78
CA ILE A 185 -21.31 8.28 5.92
C ILE A 185 -22.13 7.29 6.76
N ARG A 186 -21.50 6.16 7.12
CA ARG A 186 -22.05 5.12 7.98
C ARG A 186 -21.57 5.26 9.42
N ASP A 187 -20.27 5.55 9.59
CA ASP A 187 -19.62 5.60 10.90
C ASP A 187 -18.30 6.37 10.83
N LYS A 188 -17.86 6.91 11.95
CA LYS A 188 -16.57 7.57 12.14
C LYS A 188 -15.93 7.06 13.42
N GLU A 189 -14.60 6.90 13.40
CA GLU A 189 -13.83 6.48 14.55
C GLU A 189 -12.70 7.48 14.83
N TYR A 190 -12.53 7.79 16.10
CA TYR A 190 -11.55 8.75 16.60
C TYR A 190 -10.44 8.03 17.34
N TYR A 191 -9.21 8.38 17.01
CA TYR A 191 -7.98 7.81 17.57
C TYR A 191 -7.09 8.93 18.13
N LEU A 192 -6.34 8.62 19.15
CA LEU A 192 -5.33 9.51 19.70
C LEU A 192 -4.02 8.74 19.88
N ASN A 193 -2.93 9.21 19.24
CA ASN A 193 -1.61 8.57 19.27
C ASN A 193 -1.60 7.09 18.84
N GLY A 194 -2.49 6.70 17.93
CA GLY A 194 -2.63 5.35 17.43
C GLY A 194 -3.57 4.45 18.22
N GLU A 195 -4.14 4.94 19.33
CA GLU A 195 -5.10 4.19 20.13
C GLU A 195 -6.55 4.62 19.84
N PHE A 196 -7.44 3.64 19.68
CA PHE A 196 -8.87 3.90 19.53
C PHE A 196 -9.43 4.59 20.78
N VAL A 197 -10.22 5.64 20.57
CA VAL A 197 -10.84 6.41 21.68
C VAL A 197 -12.34 6.26 21.70
N MET A 198 -13.04 6.53 20.59
CA MET A 198 -14.50 6.47 20.52
C MET A 198 -15.02 6.45 19.07
N THR A 199 -16.29 6.06 18.92
CA THR A 199 -17.04 6.16 17.66
C THR A 199 -17.82 7.47 17.57
N ASP A 200 -18.29 7.81 16.36
CA ASP A 200 -19.16 8.99 16.13
C ASP A 200 -20.47 8.91 16.95
N LYS A 201 -21.04 7.70 17.10
CA LYS A 201 -22.23 7.48 17.93
C LYS A 201 -22.00 7.86 19.40
N GLU A 202 -20.82 7.57 19.94
CA GLU A 202 -20.46 7.96 21.30
C GLU A 202 -20.27 9.48 21.39
N VAL A 203 -19.66 10.11 20.39
CA VAL A 203 -19.54 11.58 20.29
C VAL A 203 -20.92 12.23 20.30
N GLU A 204 -21.82 11.81 19.39
CA GLU A 204 -23.19 12.34 19.31
C GLU A 204 -23.96 12.18 20.60
N LYS A 205 -23.84 11.06 21.30
CA LYS A 205 -24.45 10.83 22.61
C LYS A 205 -24.02 11.88 23.63
N TYR A 206 -22.76 12.32 23.61
CA TYR A 206 -22.28 13.35 24.53
C TYR A 206 -22.71 14.75 24.11
N ILE A 207 -22.65 15.08 22.82
CA ILE A 207 -23.02 16.40 22.29
C ILE A 207 -24.52 16.68 22.52
N ASN A 208 -25.36 15.69 22.25
CA ASN A 208 -26.82 15.83 22.38
C ASN A 208 -27.36 15.61 23.82
N SER A 209 -26.47 15.33 24.77
CA SER A 209 -26.91 15.15 26.17
C SER A 209 -27.18 16.50 26.84
N THR A 210 -28.32 16.60 27.50
CA THR A 210 -28.64 17.72 28.41
C THR A 210 -28.04 17.54 29.81
N LYS A 211 -27.48 16.36 30.11
CA LYS A 211 -26.83 16.05 31.39
C LYS A 211 -25.34 16.42 31.33
N PRO A 212 -24.73 16.81 32.46
CA PRO A 212 -23.30 17.07 32.56
C PRO A 212 -22.45 15.91 32.00
N ILE A 213 -21.39 16.25 31.31
CA ILE A 213 -20.49 15.28 30.68
C ILE A 213 -19.75 14.49 31.75
N LYS A 214 -20.05 13.19 31.89
CA LYS A 214 -19.35 12.25 32.78
C LYS A 214 -18.43 11.34 31.99
N VAL A 215 -17.24 11.83 31.63
CA VAL A 215 -16.21 11.04 30.91
C VAL A 215 -15.06 10.74 31.84
N ARG A 216 -14.71 9.46 31.97
CA ARG A 216 -13.65 9.00 32.89
C ARG A 216 -12.23 9.18 32.33
N THR A 217 -12.05 9.15 31.03
CA THR A 217 -10.72 9.19 30.41
C THR A 217 -10.42 10.53 29.77
N ILE A 218 -9.23 11.05 30.00
CA ILE A 218 -8.76 12.32 29.46
C ILE A 218 -8.72 12.32 27.91
N ASN A 219 -8.44 11.15 27.31
CA ASN A 219 -8.40 11.01 25.84
C ASN A 219 -9.79 11.22 25.21
N LYS A 220 -10.86 10.68 25.82
CA LYS A 220 -12.24 10.94 25.38
C LYS A 220 -12.61 12.42 25.47
N LEU A 221 -12.21 13.09 26.56
CA LEU A 221 -12.44 14.53 26.72
C LEU A 221 -11.70 15.36 25.67
N LYS A 222 -10.45 15.02 25.36
CA LYS A 222 -9.68 15.72 24.30
C LYS A 222 -10.35 15.60 22.94
N ILE A 223 -10.81 14.41 22.56
CA ILE A 223 -11.55 14.22 21.29
C ILE A 223 -12.84 15.02 21.30
N LEU A 224 -13.65 14.92 22.36
CA LEU A 224 -14.91 15.68 22.47
C LEU A 224 -14.67 17.19 22.39
N TYR A 225 -13.64 17.71 23.06
CA TYR A 225 -13.27 19.12 23.00
C TYR A 225 -12.97 19.54 21.55
N ASN A 226 -12.11 18.80 20.85
CA ASN A 226 -11.72 19.12 19.49
C ASN A 226 -12.92 19.06 18.52
N VAL A 227 -13.78 18.04 18.65
CA VAL A 227 -14.98 17.91 17.83
C VAL A 227 -15.99 19.02 18.10
N CYS A 228 -16.23 19.39 19.36
CA CYS A 228 -17.11 20.50 19.71
C CYS A 228 -16.58 21.82 19.18
N LYS A 229 -15.29 22.08 19.32
CA LYS A 229 -14.61 23.27 18.78
C LYS A 229 -14.72 23.35 17.26
N ALA A 230 -14.47 22.25 16.54
CA ALA A 230 -14.58 22.19 15.08
C ALA A 230 -16.03 22.38 14.58
N ARG A 231 -17.03 22.03 15.40
CA ARG A 231 -18.46 22.22 15.11
C ARG A 231 -19.05 23.53 15.61
N ASN A 232 -18.23 24.43 16.17
CA ASN A 232 -18.64 25.69 16.79
C ASN A 232 -19.71 25.53 17.89
N LEU A 233 -19.57 24.49 18.72
CA LEU A 233 -20.44 24.22 19.85
C LEU A 233 -19.85 24.84 21.14
N GLU A 234 -19.96 26.17 21.30
CA GLU A 234 -19.26 26.95 22.34
C GLU A 234 -19.55 26.43 23.75
N ASP A 235 -20.83 26.31 24.15
CA ASP A 235 -21.24 25.85 25.50
C ASP A 235 -20.62 24.50 25.86
N LYS A 236 -20.62 23.54 24.92
CA LYS A 236 -20.01 22.21 25.12
C LYS A 236 -18.51 22.26 25.16
N THR A 237 -17.90 23.14 24.37
CA THR A 237 -16.44 23.34 24.35
C THR A 237 -15.96 23.89 25.68
N GLU A 238 -16.65 24.86 26.25
CA GLU A 238 -16.34 25.45 27.56
C GLU A 238 -16.51 24.44 28.70
N GLU A 239 -17.63 23.68 28.71
CA GLU A 239 -17.89 22.62 29.69
C GLU A 239 -16.75 21.59 29.70
N ILE A 240 -16.34 21.08 28.50
CA ILE A 240 -15.30 20.07 28.39
C ILE A 240 -13.92 20.66 28.70
N GLY A 241 -13.66 21.91 28.29
CA GLY A 241 -12.42 22.64 28.58
C GLY A 241 -12.20 22.79 30.08
N SER A 242 -13.24 23.14 30.81
CA SER A 242 -13.21 23.24 32.29
C SER A 242 -12.91 21.90 32.98
N ILE A 243 -13.51 20.81 32.49
CA ILE A 243 -13.21 19.45 32.98
C ILE A 243 -11.79 19.01 32.68
N LEU A 244 -11.25 19.36 31.49
CA LEU A 244 -9.88 19.06 31.12
C LEU A 244 -8.87 19.79 32.00
N LEU A 245 -9.10 21.08 32.28
CA LEU A 245 -8.27 21.87 33.16
C LEU A 245 -8.24 21.30 34.58
N LEU A 246 -9.40 20.94 35.15
CA LEU A 246 -9.48 20.30 36.46
C LEU A 246 -8.70 18.98 36.52
N LYS A 247 -8.76 18.14 35.46
CA LYS A 247 -8.02 16.87 35.40
C LYS A 247 -6.53 17.03 35.13
N ALA A 248 -6.07 18.20 34.69
CA ALA A 248 -4.64 18.48 34.52
C ALA A 248 -3.99 18.99 35.81
N LEU A 249 -4.79 19.41 36.81
CA LEU A 249 -4.35 19.92 38.11
C LEU A 249 -4.23 18.83 39.17
N PHE A 250 -4.79 17.65 38.92
CA PHE A 250 -4.78 16.47 39.80
C PHE A 250 -4.28 15.22 39.05
#